data_6787ef74da31686b42f257285b84082b
#
_entry.id   6787ef74da31686b42f257285b84082b
#
_cell.length_a   1.000
_cell.length_b   1.000
_cell.length_c   1.000
_cell.angle_alpha   90.00
_cell.angle_beta   90.00
_cell.angle_gamma   90.00
#
_symmetry.space_group_name_H-M   'P 1'
#
loop_
_entity.id
_entity.type
_entity.pdbx_description
1 polymer ?
#
loop_
_entity_poly.entity_id
_entity_poly.type
_entity_poly.pdbx_seq_one_letter_code
_entity_poly.pdbx_strand_id
1 'polypeptide(L)'
;LEDIKAMEALASANGLTYHSGIGKFIKAYALVTLVDYFGDVPYSQANLGGENFNPNVDGGADIYAAAHALLDSAITDFNAGGPAPQNDFFYGGKASKWVKAANTLKLKMYATTRVHDGGIASGFGSIIASGNYISSVADDMQFTYGTNQVQPDTRHPAYSGDYTVSGGTSYRSISFMAYMDNNDDPRTRYYFYRQNAVTPGFDGSEPALETLQCSLQTPPA
;
A
#
# COMPACT_ATOMS: atom_id res chain seq x y z
N LEU A 1 -9.20 -6.08 10.00
CA LEU A 1 -8.41 -6.37 11.24
C LEU A 1 -8.90 -7.64 11.93
N GLU A 2 -10.20 -7.97 11.85
CA GLU A 2 -10.76 -9.19 12.46
C GLU A 2 -10.15 -10.47 11.85
N ASP A 3 -10.01 -10.53 10.54
CA ASP A 3 -9.38 -11.67 9.85
C ASP A 3 -7.91 -11.86 10.29
N ILE A 4 -7.19 -10.76 10.55
CA ILE A 4 -5.82 -10.81 11.07
C ILE A 4 -5.82 -11.41 12.47
N LYS A 5 -6.75 -11.01 13.34
CA LYS A 5 -6.89 -11.56 14.70
C LYS A 5 -7.15 -13.08 14.68
N ALA A 6 -8.05 -13.53 13.79
CA ALA A 6 -8.32 -14.96 13.61
C ALA A 6 -7.09 -15.72 13.10
N MET A 7 -6.38 -15.15 12.13
CA MET A 7 -5.14 -15.73 11.59
C MET A 7 -4.02 -15.78 12.65
N GLU A 8 -3.82 -14.72 13.43
CA GLU A 8 -2.79 -14.68 14.50
C GLU A 8 -3.02 -15.78 15.54
N ALA A 9 -4.27 -16.03 15.91
CA ALA A 9 -4.61 -17.12 16.84
C ALA A 9 -4.22 -18.50 16.28
N LEU A 10 -4.55 -18.75 15.01
CA LEU A 10 -4.20 -20.00 14.31
C LEU A 10 -2.69 -20.13 14.09
N ALA A 11 -2.02 -19.06 13.71
CA ALA A 11 -0.58 -19.04 13.50
C ALA A 11 0.17 -19.34 14.80
N SER A 12 -0.25 -18.73 15.91
CA SER A 12 0.33 -18.97 17.23
C SER A 12 0.14 -20.43 17.68
N ALA A 13 -1.07 -20.99 17.54
CA ALA A 13 -1.37 -22.35 17.92
C ALA A 13 -0.56 -23.40 17.13
N ASN A 14 -0.11 -23.07 15.93
CA ASN A 14 0.61 -23.98 15.02
C ASN A 14 2.09 -23.60 14.83
N GLY A 15 2.63 -22.64 15.58
CA GLY A 15 4.03 -22.22 15.46
C GLY A 15 4.39 -21.60 14.11
N LEU A 16 3.42 -20.99 13.42
CA LEU A 16 3.59 -20.40 12.08
C LEU A 16 4.09 -18.94 12.17
N THR A 17 5.34 -18.76 12.57
CA THR A 17 5.96 -17.46 12.81
C THR A 17 5.90 -16.54 11.57
N TYR A 18 6.13 -17.09 10.39
CA TYR A 18 6.08 -16.32 9.14
C TYR A 18 4.69 -15.70 8.89
N HIS A 19 3.63 -16.48 9.09
CA HIS A 19 2.25 -15.97 8.96
C HIS A 19 1.94 -14.90 10.01
N SER A 20 2.38 -15.13 11.26
CA SER A 20 2.29 -14.14 12.33
C SER A 20 2.98 -12.84 11.96
N GLY A 21 4.20 -12.89 11.42
CA GLY A 21 4.95 -11.73 10.96
C GLY A 21 4.20 -10.93 9.88
N ILE A 22 3.62 -11.60 8.88
CA ILE A 22 2.81 -10.94 7.85
C ILE A 22 1.57 -10.27 8.47
N GLY A 23 0.87 -10.96 9.36
CA GLY A 23 -0.31 -10.41 10.04
C GLY A 23 0.01 -9.14 10.83
N LYS A 24 1.09 -9.17 11.62
CA LYS A 24 1.56 -8.01 12.38
C LYS A 24 1.96 -6.84 11.48
N PHE A 25 2.64 -7.13 10.35
CA PHE A 25 2.98 -6.10 9.38
C PHE A 25 1.74 -5.43 8.79
N ILE A 26 0.78 -6.22 8.31
CA ILE A 26 -0.46 -5.70 7.71
C ILE A 26 -1.26 -4.91 8.75
N LYS A 27 -1.33 -5.40 9.99
CA LYS A 27 -1.99 -4.71 11.10
C LYS A 27 -1.35 -3.36 11.39
N ALA A 28 -0.02 -3.31 11.49
CA ALA A 28 0.70 -2.05 11.69
C ALA A 28 0.46 -1.06 10.53
N TYR A 29 0.54 -1.53 9.28
CA TYR A 29 0.26 -0.71 8.11
C TYR A 29 -1.16 -0.13 8.12
N ALA A 30 -2.16 -0.95 8.44
CA ALA A 30 -3.55 -0.51 8.53
C ALA A 30 -3.75 0.52 9.66
N LEU A 31 -3.16 0.30 10.84
CA LEU A 31 -3.26 1.23 11.97
C LEU A 31 -2.63 2.59 11.65
N VAL A 32 -1.43 2.60 11.08
CA VAL A 32 -0.76 3.83 10.65
C VAL A 32 -1.60 4.57 9.62
N THR A 33 -2.15 3.85 8.64
CA THR A 33 -3.02 4.44 7.62
C THR A 33 -4.28 5.05 8.23
N LEU A 34 -4.91 4.38 9.19
CA LEU A 34 -6.09 4.92 9.87
C LEU A 34 -5.77 6.20 10.64
N VAL A 35 -4.66 6.23 11.38
CA VAL A 35 -4.24 7.43 12.10
C VAL A 35 -3.87 8.56 11.15
N ASP A 36 -3.17 8.28 10.06
CA ASP A 36 -2.79 9.29 9.05
C ASP A 36 -4.02 9.97 8.43
N TYR A 37 -5.15 9.25 8.28
CA TYR A 37 -6.37 9.77 7.68
C TYR A 37 -7.37 10.36 8.70
N PHE A 38 -7.47 9.77 9.89
CA PHE A 38 -8.56 10.06 10.82
C PHE A 38 -8.09 10.62 12.16
N GLY A 39 -6.78 10.60 12.44
CA GLY A 39 -6.25 10.97 13.75
C GLY A 39 -6.50 9.85 14.78
N ASP A 40 -7.11 10.20 15.89
CA ASP A 40 -7.46 9.26 16.95
C ASP A 40 -8.55 8.29 16.49
N VAL A 41 -8.35 6.99 16.70
CA VAL A 41 -9.29 5.94 16.27
C VAL A 41 -9.40 4.84 17.32
N PRO A 42 -10.51 4.08 17.38
CA PRO A 42 -10.63 2.92 18.25
C PRO A 42 -9.61 1.83 17.84
N TYR A 43 -8.80 1.38 18.80
CA TYR A 43 -7.83 0.31 18.61
C TYR A 43 -7.84 -0.71 19.76
N SER A 44 -7.61 -0.26 21.01
CA SER A 44 -7.45 -1.16 22.17
C SER A 44 -8.73 -1.95 22.49
N GLN A 45 -9.89 -1.34 22.23
CA GLN A 45 -11.21 -1.93 22.44
C GLN A 45 -11.93 -2.26 21.13
N ALA A 46 -11.24 -2.20 19.99
CA ALA A 46 -11.81 -2.54 18.70
C ALA A 46 -11.94 -4.06 18.52
N ASN A 47 -12.86 -4.47 17.66
CA ASN A 47 -13.05 -5.87 17.24
C ASN A 47 -13.40 -6.82 18.39
N LEU A 48 -14.18 -6.36 19.38
CA LEU A 48 -14.72 -7.16 20.48
C LEU A 48 -16.14 -7.71 20.18
N GLY A 49 -16.66 -7.42 18.98
CA GLY A 49 -17.99 -7.87 18.58
C GLY A 49 -19.09 -7.43 19.53
N GLY A 50 -19.94 -8.37 19.93
CA GLY A 50 -21.04 -8.11 20.85
C GLY A 50 -20.65 -7.75 22.30
N GLU A 51 -19.38 -7.89 22.66
CA GLU A 51 -18.89 -7.54 23.99
C GLU A 51 -18.69 -6.03 24.17
N ASN A 52 -18.42 -5.29 23.07
CA ASN A 52 -18.29 -3.85 23.12
C ASN A 52 -18.70 -3.19 21.78
N PHE A 53 -19.90 -2.64 21.74
CA PHE A 53 -20.42 -1.89 20.58
C PHE A 53 -19.98 -0.43 20.53
N ASN A 54 -19.38 0.08 21.60
CA ASN A 54 -18.99 1.48 21.71
C ASN A 54 -17.56 1.60 22.25
N PRO A 55 -16.54 1.19 21.43
CA PRO A 55 -15.14 1.24 21.86
C PRO A 55 -14.67 2.69 22.09
N ASN A 56 -13.83 2.89 23.07
CA ASN A 56 -13.14 4.16 23.26
C ASN A 56 -12.17 4.42 22.11
N VAL A 57 -11.95 5.70 21.87
CA VAL A 57 -10.95 6.19 20.91
C VAL A 57 -9.59 6.22 21.60
N ASP A 58 -8.57 5.64 20.95
CA ASP A 58 -7.17 5.70 21.40
C ASP A 58 -6.44 6.83 20.68
N GLY A 59 -5.48 7.46 21.37
CA GLY A 59 -4.69 8.55 20.81
C GLY A 59 -3.79 8.08 19.66
N GLY A 60 -3.68 8.87 18.60
CA GLY A 60 -2.87 8.53 17.43
C GLY A 60 -1.40 8.23 17.78
N ALA A 61 -0.83 8.93 18.78
CA ALA A 61 0.54 8.66 19.25
C ALA A 61 0.68 7.26 19.87
N ASP A 62 -0.30 6.82 20.66
CA ASP A 62 -0.30 5.49 21.28
C ASP A 62 -0.44 4.40 20.22
N ILE A 63 -1.26 4.64 19.21
CA ILE A 63 -1.44 3.72 18.08
C ILE A 63 -0.15 3.62 17.25
N TYR A 64 0.54 4.73 17.02
CA TYR A 64 1.86 4.72 16.36
C TYR A 64 2.90 3.93 17.16
N ALA A 65 2.93 4.10 18.49
CA ALA A 65 3.80 3.31 19.36
C ALA A 65 3.47 1.81 19.26
N ALA A 66 2.19 1.45 19.28
CA ALA A 66 1.74 0.06 19.08
C ALA A 66 2.13 -0.48 17.70
N ALA A 67 2.01 0.32 16.64
CA ALA A 67 2.41 -0.07 15.29
C ALA A 67 3.93 -0.30 15.19
N HIS A 68 4.76 0.52 15.83
CA HIS A 68 6.21 0.27 15.93
C HIS A 68 6.50 -1.06 16.63
N ALA A 69 5.85 -1.36 17.75
CA ALA A 69 6.01 -2.62 18.47
C ALA A 69 5.56 -3.83 17.63
N LEU A 70 4.48 -3.70 16.87
CA LEU A 70 4.03 -4.73 15.93
C LEU A 70 5.07 -5.00 14.84
N LEU A 71 5.70 -3.97 14.28
CA LEU A 71 6.74 -4.12 13.26
C LEU A 71 8.01 -4.76 13.83
N ASP A 72 8.42 -4.42 15.05
CA ASP A 72 9.55 -5.08 15.71
C ASP A 72 9.27 -6.56 15.98
N SER A 73 8.06 -6.87 16.41
CA SER A 73 7.61 -8.24 16.58
C SER A 73 7.53 -9.01 15.26
N ALA A 74 7.06 -8.35 14.18
CA ALA A 74 7.02 -8.94 12.84
C ALA A 74 8.44 -9.27 12.33
N ILE A 75 9.40 -8.36 12.51
CA ILE A 75 10.81 -8.59 12.16
C ILE A 75 11.37 -9.80 12.94
N THR A 76 11.05 -9.90 14.22
CA THR A 76 11.45 -11.05 15.05
C THR A 76 10.87 -12.35 14.49
N ASP A 77 9.60 -12.37 14.16
CA ASP A 77 8.91 -13.53 13.57
C ASP A 77 9.52 -13.94 12.23
N PHE A 78 9.82 -12.99 11.34
CA PHE A 78 10.48 -13.29 10.06
C PHE A 78 11.89 -13.85 10.24
N ASN A 79 12.64 -13.37 11.23
CA ASN A 79 13.99 -13.84 11.53
C ASN A 79 14.00 -15.21 12.25
N ALA A 80 12.92 -15.56 12.94
CA ALA A 80 12.79 -16.87 13.57
C ALA A 80 12.71 -18.02 12.55
N GLY A 81 12.37 -17.70 11.32
CA GLY A 81 12.17 -18.69 10.26
C GLY A 81 10.80 -19.39 10.40
N GLY A 82 10.65 -20.50 9.73
CA GLY A 82 9.41 -21.25 9.68
C GLY A 82 8.88 -21.41 8.27
N PRO A 83 7.82 -22.19 8.05
CA PRO A 83 7.26 -22.41 6.73
C PRO A 83 6.64 -21.10 6.19
N ALA A 84 7.08 -20.71 4.99
CA ALA A 84 6.48 -19.59 4.29
C ALA A 84 5.09 -19.98 3.77
N PRO A 85 4.12 -19.04 3.75
CA PRO A 85 2.84 -19.29 3.13
C PRO A 85 3.02 -19.52 1.62
N GLN A 86 2.30 -20.49 1.07
CA GLN A 86 2.36 -20.80 -0.36
C GLN A 86 1.80 -19.68 -1.25
N ASN A 87 0.96 -18.82 -0.66
CA ASN A 87 0.28 -17.72 -1.32
C ASN A 87 0.81 -16.35 -0.87
N ASP A 88 2.11 -16.22 -0.62
CA ASP A 88 2.74 -14.92 -0.44
C ASP A 88 2.87 -14.23 -1.81
N PHE A 89 1.84 -13.48 -2.16
CA PHE A 89 1.71 -12.77 -3.44
C PHE A 89 2.64 -11.55 -3.58
N PHE A 90 3.29 -11.12 -2.50
CA PHE A 90 4.18 -9.96 -2.53
C PHE A 90 5.64 -10.38 -2.72
N TYR A 91 6.10 -11.32 -1.93
CA TYR A 91 7.53 -11.67 -1.88
C TYR A 91 7.85 -13.14 -2.12
N GLY A 92 6.83 -13.97 -2.38
CA GLY A 92 7.01 -15.38 -2.71
C GLY A 92 7.77 -16.16 -1.62
N GLY A 93 7.49 -15.87 -0.36
CA GLY A 93 8.11 -16.56 0.77
C GLY A 93 9.51 -16.05 1.17
N LYS A 94 9.93 -14.88 0.71
CA LYS A 94 11.24 -14.28 1.05
C LYS A 94 11.18 -13.41 2.30
N ALA A 95 11.40 -13.99 3.47
CA ALA A 95 11.34 -13.30 4.78
C ALA A 95 12.21 -12.04 4.83
N SER A 96 13.41 -12.06 4.23
CA SER A 96 14.31 -10.91 4.22
C SER A 96 13.71 -9.67 3.54
N LYS A 97 12.84 -9.86 2.55
CA LYS A 97 12.15 -8.74 1.89
C LYS A 97 11.02 -8.18 2.76
N TRP A 98 10.33 -9.02 3.51
CA TRP A 98 9.37 -8.57 4.51
C TRP A 98 10.03 -7.76 5.63
N VAL A 99 11.23 -8.15 6.06
CA VAL A 99 12.02 -7.37 7.03
C VAL A 99 12.37 -5.99 6.46
N LYS A 100 12.79 -5.91 5.20
CA LYS A 100 13.03 -4.63 4.52
C LYS A 100 11.76 -3.77 4.45
N ALA A 101 10.63 -4.38 4.10
CA ALA A 101 9.34 -3.68 4.06
C ALA A 101 8.94 -3.14 5.45
N ALA A 102 9.10 -3.94 6.50
CA ALA A 102 8.82 -3.52 7.88
C ALA A 102 9.70 -2.34 8.32
N ASN A 103 10.99 -2.41 8.04
CA ASN A 103 11.91 -1.30 8.31
C ASN A 103 11.56 -0.05 7.49
N THR A 104 11.16 -0.20 6.23
CA THR A 104 10.75 0.92 5.39
C THR A 104 9.47 1.58 5.91
N LEU A 105 8.52 0.80 6.40
CA LEU A 105 7.32 1.35 7.06
C LEU A 105 7.70 2.10 8.34
N LYS A 106 8.63 1.59 9.15
CA LYS A 106 9.17 2.31 10.33
C LYS A 106 9.83 3.63 9.93
N LEU A 107 10.62 3.65 8.84
CA LEU A 107 11.20 4.88 8.31
C LEU A 107 10.13 5.90 7.91
N LYS A 108 9.06 5.45 7.23
CA LYS A 108 7.90 6.32 6.91
C LYS A 108 7.29 6.89 8.19
N MET A 109 7.06 6.06 9.21
CA MET A 109 6.48 6.48 10.48
C MET A 109 7.33 7.56 11.16
N TYR A 110 8.65 7.33 11.30
CA TYR A 110 9.56 8.33 11.87
C TYR A 110 9.58 9.64 11.06
N ALA A 111 9.54 9.56 9.74
CA ALA A 111 9.49 10.75 8.89
C ALA A 111 8.17 11.52 9.07
N THR A 112 7.06 10.82 9.27
CA THR A 112 5.74 11.42 9.48
C THR A 112 5.71 12.15 10.84
N THR A 113 6.21 11.53 11.91
CA THR A 113 6.15 12.09 13.28
C THR A 113 7.27 13.08 13.59
N ARG A 114 8.22 13.31 12.68
CA ARG A 114 9.44 14.11 12.92
C ARG A 114 9.23 15.49 13.55
N VAL A 115 8.10 16.13 13.25
CA VAL A 115 7.77 17.47 13.79
C VAL A 115 7.25 17.34 15.22
N HIS A 116 6.52 16.29 15.50
CA HIS A 116 5.94 16.00 16.83
C HIS A 116 7.00 15.56 17.84
N ASP A 117 7.95 14.74 17.37
CA ASP A 117 8.97 14.11 18.22
C ASP A 117 10.21 14.98 18.40
N GLY A 118 10.17 16.26 17.97
CA GLY A 118 11.29 17.18 18.08
C GLY A 118 12.48 16.86 17.17
N GLY A 119 12.25 16.05 16.14
CA GLY A 119 13.25 15.64 15.17
C GLY A 119 13.13 14.18 14.76
N ILE A 120 14.05 13.72 13.91
CA ILE A 120 14.08 12.33 13.50
C ILE A 120 14.66 11.47 14.63
N ALA A 121 13.88 10.54 15.13
CA ALA A 121 14.26 9.64 16.21
C ALA A 121 15.52 8.81 15.87
N SER A 122 16.26 8.41 16.90
CA SER A 122 17.48 7.60 16.76
C SER A 122 17.25 6.28 16.01
N GLY A 123 16.05 5.71 16.10
CA GLY A 123 15.63 4.52 15.37
C GLY A 123 15.70 4.68 13.86
N PHE A 124 15.41 5.86 13.33
CA PHE A 124 15.57 6.17 11.90
C PHE A 124 17.04 6.00 11.47
N GLY A 125 17.96 6.65 12.18
CA GLY A 125 19.38 6.57 11.88
C GLY A 125 19.91 5.13 11.92
N SER A 126 19.46 4.34 12.89
CA SER A 126 19.86 2.92 13.01
C SER A 126 19.41 2.09 11.81
N ILE A 127 18.18 2.28 11.32
CA ILE A 127 17.67 1.57 10.13
C ILE A 127 18.47 1.97 8.88
N ILE A 128 18.72 3.27 8.69
CA ILE A 128 19.53 3.76 7.56
C ILE A 128 20.94 3.17 7.61
N ALA A 129 21.59 3.19 8.78
CA ALA A 129 22.95 2.64 8.94
C ALA A 129 23.01 1.13 8.67
N SER A 130 21.94 0.39 8.95
CA SER A 130 21.88 -1.05 8.68
C SER A 130 21.77 -1.40 7.19
N GLY A 131 21.30 -0.48 6.35
CA GLY A 131 20.98 -0.74 4.95
C GLY A 131 19.81 -1.73 4.72
N ASN A 132 19.13 -2.16 5.80
CA ASN A 132 18.10 -3.20 5.73
C ASN A 132 16.70 -2.59 5.56
N TYR A 133 16.49 -1.90 4.47
CA TYR A 133 15.22 -1.30 4.05
C TYR A 133 15.07 -1.41 2.52
N ILE A 134 13.93 -1.10 1.96
CA ILE A 134 13.71 -1.07 0.51
C ILE A 134 14.53 0.07 -0.09
N SER A 135 15.56 -0.27 -0.87
CA SER A 135 16.45 0.68 -1.53
C SER A 135 16.56 0.45 -3.05
N SER A 136 15.85 -0.54 -3.57
CA SER A 136 15.81 -0.83 -5.00
C SER A 136 14.43 -1.33 -5.40
N VAL A 137 14.07 -1.16 -6.67
CA VAL A 137 12.80 -1.64 -7.25
C VAL A 137 12.62 -3.17 -7.07
N ALA A 138 13.73 -3.92 -7.02
CA ALA A 138 13.68 -5.37 -6.80
C ALA A 138 13.14 -5.76 -5.42
N ASP A 139 13.15 -4.85 -4.45
CA ASP A 139 12.67 -5.07 -3.09
C ASP A 139 11.27 -4.47 -2.84
N ASP A 140 10.68 -3.81 -3.84
CA ASP A 140 9.38 -3.18 -3.72
C ASP A 140 8.30 -4.19 -3.31
N MET A 141 7.41 -3.74 -2.40
CA MET A 141 6.21 -4.49 -2.04
C MET A 141 5.15 -4.29 -3.11
N GLN A 142 5.13 -5.19 -4.08
CA GLN A 142 4.27 -5.08 -5.25
C GLN A 142 3.36 -6.30 -5.38
N PHE A 143 2.05 -6.05 -5.55
CA PHE A 143 1.09 -7.06 -5.95
C PHE A 143 0.86 -6.98 -7.46
N THR A 144 1.07 -8.09 -8.16
CA THR A 144 0.88 -8.14 -9.61
C THR A 144 -0.53 -8.61 -9.94
N TYR A 145 -1.31 -7.73 -10.55
CA TYR A 145 -2.62 -8.06 -11.08
C TYR A 145 -2.50 -8.78 -12.42
N GLY A 146 -3.51 -9.56 -12.76
CA GLY A 146 -3.61 -10.24 -14.05
C GLY A 146 -4.43 -9.45 -15.08
N THR A 147 -4.71 -10.08 -16.19
CA THR A 147 -5.48 -9.51 -17.31
C THR A 147 -6.81 -10.24 -17.58
N ASN A 148 -7.12 -11.27 -16.79
CA ASN A 148 -8.31 -12.07 -17.01
C ASN A 148 -9.58 -11.28 -16.66
N GLN A 149 -10.52 -11.19 -17.62
CA GLN A 149 -11.78 -10.46 -17.48
C GLN A 149 -12.95 -11.36 -17.03
N VAL A 150 -12.84 -12.66 -17.23
CA VAL A 150 -13.84 -13.63 -16.80
C VAL A 150 -13.52 -14.14 -15.40
N GLN A 151 -14.55 -14.65 -14.71
CA GLN A 151 -14.35 -15.11 -13.32
C GLN A 151 -13.37 -16.30 -13.23
N PRO A 152 -12.37 -16.24 -12.34
CA PRO A 152 -12.09 -15.12 -11.44
C PRO A 152 -11.45 -13.94 -12.19
N ASP A 153 -12.03 -12.73 -12.04
CA ASP A 153 -11.44 -11.50 -12.58
C ASP A 153 -10.16 -11.17 -11.81
N THR A 154 -9.04 -11.12 -12.52
CA THR A 154 -7.71 -10.91 -11.92
C THR A 154 -7.18 -9.50 -12.15
N ARG A 155 -7.93 -8.63 -12.83
CA ARG A 155 -7.53 -7.25 -13.10
C ARG A 155 -7.57 -6.40 -11.83
N HIS A 156 -6.86 -5.28 -11.86
CA HIS A 156 -6.95 -4.29 -10.80
C HIS A 156 -8.40 -3.81 -10.62
N PRO A 157 -8.97 -3.76 -9.40
CA PRO A 157 -10.38 -3.42 -9.19
C PRO A 157 -10.78 -2.06 -9.79
N ALA A 158 -9.95 -1.02 -9.64
CA ALA A 158 -10.24 0.27 -10.25
C ALA A 158 -10.23 0.19 -11.79
N TYR A 159 -9.35 -0.63 -12.36
CA TYR A 159 -9.33 -0.86 -13.80
C TYR A 159 -10.58 -1.60 -14.26
N SER A 160 -10.98 -2.67 -13.57
CA SER A 160 -12.16 -3.43 -13.94
C SER A 160 -13.47 -2.64 -13.77
N GLY A 161 -13.49 -1.67 -12.87
CA GLY A 161 -14.60 -0.74 -12.69
C GLY A 161 -14.67 0.36 -13.76
N ASP A 162 -13.52 0.92 -14.11
CA ASP A 162 -13.43 2.02 -15.07
C ASP A 162 -13.46 1.55 -16.54
N TYR A 163 -12.87 0.37 -16.83
CA TYR A 163 -12.75 -0.17 -18.18
C TYR A 163 -13.65 -1.38 -18.38
N THR A 164 -14.88 -1.10 -18.77
CA THR A 164 -15.85 -2.12 -19.19
C THR A 164 -15.59 -2.54 -20.64
N VAL A 165 -16.34 -3.51 -21.14
CA VAL A 165 -16.31 -3.90 -22.56
C VAL A 165 -16.64 -2.74 -23.52
N SER A 166 -17.26 -1.68 -23.01
CA SER A 166 -17.59 -0.46 -23.77
C SER A 166 -16.49 0.60 -23.71
N GLY A 167 -15.36 0.33 -23.10
CA GLY A 167 -14.25 1.26 -22.91
C GLY A 167 -14.26 1.97 -21.55
N GLY A 168 -13.40 2.98 -21.39
CA GLY A 168 -13.26 3.76 -20.16
C GLY A 168 -14.50 4.60 -19.86
N THR A 169 -14.87 4.67 -18.59
CA THR A 169 -16.03 5.44 -18.11
C THR A 169 -15.66 6.72 -17.36
N SER A 170 -14.40 6.83 -16.94
CA SER A 170 -13.89 7.98 -16.17
C SER A 170 -13.05 8.92 -17.00
N TYR A 171 -13.19 10.23 -16.72
CA TYR A 171 -12.36 11.27 -17.30
C TYR A 171 -11.27 11.68 -16.34
N ARG A 172 -10.13 12.14 -16.86
CA ARG A 172 -9.03 12.63 -16.03
C ARG A 172 -9.19 14.10 -15.68
N SER A 173 -8.58 14.48 -14.55
CA SER A 173 -8.60 15.87 -14.09
C SER A 173 -7.76 16.74 -15.01
N ILE A 174 -8.39 17.74 -15.62
CA ILE A 174 -7.71 18.77 -16.44
C ILE A 174 -6.68 19.53 -15.59
N SER A 175 -6.99 19.79 -14.31
CA SER A 175 -6.08 20.51 -13.42
C SER A 175 -4.77 19.76 -13.18
N PHE A 176 -4.83 18.43 -13.05
CA PHE A 176 -3.63 17.62 -12.89
C PHE A 176 -2.79 17.58 -14.18
N MET A 177 -3.45 17.46 -15.33
CA MET A 177 -2.79 17.49 -16.63
C MET A 177 -2.12 18.83 -16.88
N ALA A 178 -2.84 19.94 -16.62
CA ALA A 178 -2.29 21.28 -16.72
C ALA A 178 -1.11 21.52 -15.78
N TYR A 179 -1.17 20.96 -14.57
CA TYR A 179 -0.05 21.04 -13.64
C TYR A 179 1.20 20.33 -14.18
N MET A 180 1.05 19.14 -14.76
CA MET A 180 2.18 18.40 -15.34
C MET A 180 2.73 19.11 -16.57
N ASP A 181 1.85 19.60 -17.47
CA ASP A 181 2.23 20.30 -18.69
C ASP A 181 2.95 21.62 -18.39
N ASN A 182 2.42 22.44 -17.48
CA ASN A 182 3.04 23.69 -17.05
C ASN A 182 4.42 23.52 -16.35
N ASN A 183 4.75 22.30 -15.92
CA ASN A 183 6.04 21.96 -15.32
C ASN A 183 6.93 21.14 -16.26
N ASP A 184 6.57 21.05 -17.54
CA ASP A 184 7.30 20.27 -18.56
C ASP A 184 7.59 18.83 -18.07
N ASP A 185 6.62 18.19 -17.37
CA ASP A 185 6.81 16.87 -16.78
C ASP A 185 6.84 15.81 -17.89
N PRO A 186 7.98 15.13 -18.11
CA PRO A 186 8.12 14.16 -19.21
C PRO A 186 7.21 12.93 -19.07
N ARG A 187 6.59 12.75 -17.89
CA ARG A 187 5.67 11.63 -17.63
C ARG A 187 4.27 11.90 -18.18
N THR A 188 3.95 13.14 -18.58
CA THR A 188 2.63 13.51 -19.11
C THR A 188 2.18 12.55 -20.20
N ARG A 189 3.04 12.25 -21.15
CA ARG A 189 2.78 11.32 -22.27
C ARG A 189 2.59 9.86 -21.87
N TYR A 190 3.00 9.47 -20.66
CA TYR A 190 2.83 8.10 -20.14
C TYR A 190 1.58 7.94 -19.28
N TYR A 191 1.12 9.04 -18.66
CA TYR A 191 -0.08 9.02 -17.82
C TYR A 191 -1.33 9.39 -18.61
N PHE A 192 -1.18 10.18 -19.68
CA PHE A 192 -2.28 10.66 -20.49
C PHE A 192 -1.97 10.43 -21.95
N TYR A 193 -2.99 10.05 -22.69
CA TYR A 193 -2.89 9.98 -24.14
C TYR A 193 -4.20 10.43 -24.76
N ARG A 194 -4.06 10.96 -25.95
CA ARG A 194 -5.18 11.43 -26.74
C ARG A 194 -5.93 10.23 -27.32
N GLN A 195 -7.24 10.22 -27.13
CA GLN A 195 -8.07 9.23 -27.81
C GLN A 195 -8.17 9.60 -29.29
N ASN A 196 -7.71 8.69 -30.15
CA ASN A 196 -7.93 8.81 -31.57
C ASN A 196 -9.21 8.08 -31.96
N ALA A 197 -10.12 8.73 -32.68
CA ALA A 197 -11.39 8.14 -33.10
C ALA A 197 -11.22 6.95 -34.07
N VAL A 198 -10.08 6.86 -34.77
CA VAL A 198 -9.81 5.81 -35.78
C VAL A 198 -8.94 4.70 -35.20
N THR A 199 -8.00 5.03 -34.31
CA THR A 199 -7.08 4.07 -33.68
C THR A 199 -7.06 4.35 -32.19
N PRO A 200 -7.84 3.63 -31.38
CA PRO A 200 -7.81 3.77 -29.94
C PRO A 200 -6.41 3.45 -29.40
N GLY A 201 -5.88 4.31 -28.54
CA GLY A 201 -4.60 4.11 -27.91
C GLY A 201 -3.63 5.29 -28.05
N PHE A 202 -2.39 5.06 -27.67
CA PHE A 202 -1.33 6.06 -27.74
C PHE A 202 -0.87 6.27 -29.19
N ASP A 203 -1.05 7.46 -29.73
CA ASP A 203 -0.66 7.80 -31.11
C ASP A 203 0.75 8.43 -31.21
N GLY A 204 1.47 8.53 -30.10
CA GLY A 204 2.81 9.12 -30.05
C GLY A 204 2.84 10.63 -29.96
N SER A 205 1.69 11.31 -30.03
CA SER A 205 1.59 12.75 -29.83
C SER A 205 1.39 13.12 -28.36
N GLU A 206 1.95 14.26 -27.95
CA GLU A 206 1.62 14.81 -26.64
C GLU A 206 0.19 15.32 -26.62
N PRO A 207 -0.57 15.06 -25.54
CA PRO A 207 -1.91 15.58 -25.43
C PRO A 207 -1.89 17.09 -25.27
N ALA A 208 -2.53 17.82 -26.17
CA ALA A 208 -2.74 19.25 -26.02
C ALA A 208 -3.93 19.52 -25.08
N LEU A 209 -3.79 20.45 -24.13
CA LEU A 209 -4.81 20.77 -23.12
C LEU A 209 -6.18 21.08 -23.73
N GLU A 210 -6.21 21.79 -24.84
CA GLU A 210 -7.45 22.14 -25.57
C GLU A 210 -8.16 20.92 -26.18
N THR A 211 -7.47 19.82 -26.41
CA THR A 211 -8.06 18.60 -26.98
C THR A 211 -8.44 17.57 -25.91
N LEU A 212 -8.13 17.85 -24.64
CA LEU A 212 -8.29 16.91 -23.53
C LEU A 212 -9.58 17.10 -22.73
N GLN A 213 -10.40 18.08 -23.09
CA GLN A 213 -11.63 18.37 -22.34
C GLN A 213 -12.60 17.20 -22.23
N CYS A 214 -12.41 16.13 -22.99
CA CYS A 214 -13.28 14.96 -23.00
C CYS A 214 -12.53 13.66 -23.37
N SER A 215 -11.25 13.50 -23.02
CA SER A 215 -10.56 12.25 -23.37
C SER A 215 -10.86 11.15 -22.37
N LEU A 216 -11.56 10.12 -22.82
CA LEU A 216 -11.63 8.84 -22.16
C LEU A 216 -10.24 8.20 -22.19
N GLN A 217 -9.77 7.71 -21.07
CA GLN A 217 -8.57 6.88 -21.06
C GLN A 217 -8.92 5.45 -21.47
N THR A 218 -8.38 5.03 -22.61
CA THR A 218 -8.20 3.61 -22.89
C THR A 218 -6.74 3.27 -22.61
N PRO A 219 -6.46 2.17 -21.87
CA PRO A 219 -5.08 1.76 -21.65
C PRO A 219 -4.43 1.38 -22.97
N PRO A 220 -3.10 1.56 -23.11
CA PRO A 220 -2.37 0.94 -24.19
C PRO A 220 -2.58 -0.57 -24.16
N ALA A 221 -2.74 -1.15 -25.31
CA ALA A 221 -2.86 -2.59 -25.50
C ALA A 221 -1.60 -3.33 -25.06
#